data_11e2bd1cc663ecb030d24f109bf68ffd
#
_entry.id   11e2bd1cc663ecb030d24f109bf68ffd
#
_cell.length_a   1.000
_cell.length_b   1.000
_cell.length_c   1.000
_cell.angle_alpha   90.00
_cell.angle_beta   90.00
_cell.angle_gamma   90.00
#
_symmetry.space_group_name_H-M   'P 1'
#
loop_
_entity.id
_entity.type
_entity.pdbx_description
1 polymer ?
#
loop_
_entity_poly.entity_id
_entity_poly.type
_entity_poly.pdbx_seq_one_letter_code
_entity_poly.pdbx_strand_id
1 'polypeptide(L)'
;MIYVYLFKYMARKGKVSRKTKETSINVEVNIDGKGKYQIDTGIGFLDHMLEQLSKHSLIDLKVKAKGDTHIDLHHTTEDTGIAIGEALKKAAKKFVGIKRYAHRVIPMD
;
A
#
# COMPACT_ATOMS: atom_id res chain seq x y z
N MET A 1 -2.05 10.41 31.37
CA MET A 1 -2.34 8.96 31.25
C MET A 1 -3.26 8.65 30.09
N ILE A 2 -4.43 9.30 30.01
CA ILE A 2 -5.38 9.13 28.88
C ILE A 2 -4.72 9.50 27.56
N TYR A 3 -3.95 10.57 27.53
CA TYR A 3 -3.25 11.04 26.33
C TYR A 3 -2.29 9.97 25.78
N VAL A 4 -1.47 9.37 26.65
CA VAL A 4 -0.52 8.33 26.21
C VAL A 4 -1.27 7.10 25.69
N TYR A 5 -2.35 6.73 26.33
CA TYR A 5 -3.18 5.62 25.93
C TYR A 5 -3.81 5.83 24.54
N LEU A 6 -4.38 7.01 24.30
CA LEU A 6 -4.96 7.35 23.01
C LEU A 6 -3.90 7.37 21.90
N PHE A 7 -2.73 7.92 22.17
CA PHE A 7 -1.63 7.96 21.20
C PHE A 7 -1.21 6.55 20.78
N LYS A 8 -1.17 5.61 21.73
CA LYS A 8 -0.80 4.22 21.46
C LYS A 8 -1.74 3.53 20.47
N TYR A 9 -3.02 3.94 20.44
CA TYR A 9 -4.01 3.33 19.57
C TYR A 9 -4.26 4.10 18.27
N MET A 10 -3.48 5.15 18.00
CA MET A 10 -3.57 5.85 16.72
C MET A 10 -3.05 4.98 15.59
N ALA A 11 -3.86 4.83 14.55
CA ALA A 11 -3.49 4.05 13.37
C ALA A 11 -2.35 4.70 12.61
N ARG A 12 -1.41 3.87 12.14
CA ARG A 12 -0.30 4.32 11.31
C ARG A 12 -0.74 4.33 9.86
N LYS A 13 -0.97 5.51 9.34
CA LYS A 13 -1.50 5.72 7.98
C LYS A 13 -0.52 6.52 7.13
N GLY A 14 -0.52 6.22 5.84
CA GLY A 14 0.24 6.96 4.85
C GLY A 14 -0.60 7.17 3.60
N LYS A 15 -0.46 8.35 3.00
CA LYS A 15 -1.18 8.72 1.80
C LYS A 15 -0.22 9.38 0.81
N VAL A 16 -0.25 8.94 -0.44
CA VAL A 16 0.62 9.44 -1.50
C VAL A 16 -0.20 9.69 -2.75
N SER A 17 0.05 10.83 -3.38
CA SER A 17 -0.45 11.14 -4.71
C SER A 17 0.76 11.41 -5.59
N ARG A 18 0.91 10.62 -6.66
CA ARG A 18 2.05 10.70 -7.57
C ARG A 18 1.54 10.87 -8.99
N LYS A 19 2.03 11.89 -9.66
CA LYS A 19 1.64 12.15 -11.04
C LYS A 19 2.88 12.38 -11.89
N THR A 20 2.99 11.66 -13.00
CA THR A 20 4.01 11.84 -14.01
C THR A 20 3.31 12.14 -15.34
N LYS A 21 4.09 12.22 -16.45
CA LYS A 21 3.50 12.35 -17.77
C LYS A 21 2.76 11.08 -18.19
N GLU A 22 3.18 9.94 -17.65
CA GLU A 22 2.67 8.63 -18.04
C GLU A 22 1.58 8.09 -17.10
N THR A 23 1.59 8.51 -15.83
CA THR A 23 0.73 7.92 -14.80
C THR A 23 0.16 8.93 -13.82
N SER A 24 -0.95 8.54 -13.19
CA SER A 24 -1.55 9.25 -12.07
C SER A 24 -1.93 8.21 -11.02
N ILE A 25 -1.29 8.24 -9.86
CA ILE A 25 -1.40 7.20 -8.84
C ILE A 25 -1.80 7.83 -7.51
N ASN A 26 -2.81 7.25 -6.86
CA ASN A 26 -3.21 7.62 -5.50
C ASN A 26 -3.19 6.37 -4.64
N VAL A 27 -2.50 6.42 -3.50
CA VAL A 27 -2.35 5.30 -2.58
C VAL A 27 -2.65 5.76 -1.16
N GLU A 28 -3.42 4.95 -0.45
CA GLU A 28 -3.63 5.09 0.99
C GLU A 28 -3.35 3.76 1.65
N VAL A 29 -2.55 3.77 2.71
CA VAL A 29 -2.29 2.58 3.52
C VAL A 29 -2.62 2.84 4.98
N ASN A 30 -3.08 1.80 5.66
CA ASN A 30 -3.20 1.77 7.11
C ASN A 30 -2.56 0.48 7.59
N ILE A 31 -1.39 0.60 8.22
CA ILE A 31 -0.65 -0.58 8.70
C ILE A 31 -1.43 -1.27 9.83
N ASP A 32 -2.21 -0.50 10.59
CA ASP A 32 -3.02 -1.02 11.69
C ASP A 32 -4.45 -1.33 11.26
N GLY A 33 -4.62 -1.75 10.02
CA GLY A 33 -5.91 -2.05 9.43
C GLY A 33 -6.41 -3.46 9.71
N LYS A 34 -7.36 -3.89 8.87
CA LYS A 34 -8.04 -5.19 8.97
C LYS A 34 -7.93 -6.01 7.68
N GLY A 35 -7.12 -5.57 6.73
CA GLY A 35 -7.01 -6.21 5.43
C GLY A 35 -8.11 -5.83 4.45
N LYS A 36 -8.66 -4.64 4.60
CA LYS A 36 -9.62 -4.10 3.64
C LYS A 36 -8.87 -3.50 2.46
N TYR A 37 -9.32 -3.81 1.26
CA TYR A 37 -8.67 -3.29 0.06
C TYR A 37 -9.67 -2.71 -0.92
N GLN A 38 -9.21 -1.74 -1.68
CA GLN A 38 -9.93 -1.18 -2.81
C GLN A 38 -8.86 -0.82 -3.85
N ILE A 39 -8.70 -1.66 -4.86
CA ILE A 39 -7.55 -1.60 -5.76
C ILE A 39 -8.02 -1.59 -7.21
N ASP A 40 -7.54 -0.60 -7.94
CA ASP A 40 -7.82 -0.44 -9.36
C ASP A 40 -6.58 0.16 -10.04
N THR A 41 -5.76 -0.69 -10.64
CA THR A 41 -4.57 -0.25 -11.37
C THR A 41 -4.75 -0.33 -12.88
N GLY A 42 -5.83 -0.93 -13.35
CA GLY A 42 -6.01 -1.23 -14.76
C GLY A 42 -5.25 -2.47 -15.22
N ILE A 43 -4.51 -3.13 -14.34
CA ILE A 43 -3.75 -4.35 -14.61
C ILE A 43 -4.27 -5.45 -13.70
N GLY A 44 -5.04 -6.39 -14.28
CA GLY A 44 -5.76 -7.39 -13.48
C GLY A 44 -4.89 -8.23 -12.57
N PHE A 45 -3.74 -8.68 -13.05
CA PHE A 45 -2.83 -9.49 -12.24
C PHE A 45 -2.22 -8.68 -11.09
N LEU A 46 -1.86 -7.42 -11.34
CA LEU A 46 -1.34 -6.54 -10.30
C LEU A 46 -2.40 -6.27 -9.23
N ASP A 47 -3.64 -6.02 -9.65
CA ASP A 47 -4.76 -5.85 -8.72
C ASP A 47 -4.89 -7.06 -7.81
N HIS A 48 -4.87 -8.25 -8.38
CA HIS A 48 -4.98 -9.49 -7.62
C HIS A 48 -3.85 -9.66 -6.61
N MET A 49 -2.61 -9.39 -7.02
CA MET A 49 -1.45 -9.49 -6.12
C MET A 49 -1.52 -8.48 -4.97
N LEU A 50 -1.96 -7.26 -5.24
CA LEU A 50 -2.11 -6.23 -4.21
C LEU A 50 -3.26 -6.55 -3.26
N GLU A 51 -4.34 -7.14 -3.76
CA GLU A 51 -5.43 -7.63 -2.92
C GLU A 51 -4.95 -8.72 -1.97
N GLN A 52 -4.15 -9.66 -2.46
CA GLN A 52 -3.55 -10.70 -1.63
C GLN A 52 -2.62 -10.11 -0.58
N LEU A 53 -1.81 -9.12 -0.95
CA LEU A 53 -0.94 -8.42 0.00
C LEU A 53 -1.77 -7.81 1.14
N SER A 54 -2.81 -7.08 0.82
CA SER A 54 -3.67 -6.45 1.82
C SER A 54 -4.35 -7.49 2.71
N LYS A 55 -4.98 -8.49 2.11
CA LYS A 55 -5.73 -9.50 2.84
C LYS A 55 -4.86 -10.28 3.82
N HIS A 56 -3.68 -10.71 3.40
CA HIS A 56 -2.83 -11.55 4.22
C HIS A 56 -1.95 -10.78 5.21
N SER A 57 -1.64 -9.51 4.94
CA SER A 57 -0.90 -8.67 5.86
C SER A 57 -1.78 -7.94 6.88
N LEU A 58 -3.09 -7.89 6.62
CA LEU A 58 -4.06 -7.08 7.36
C LEU A 58 -3.83 -5.56 7.22
N ILE A 59 -2.98 -5.15 6.29
CA ILE A 59 -2.81 -3.74 5.95
C ILE A 59 -3.99 -3.33 5.08
N ASP A 60 -4.69 -2.27 5.46
CA ASP A 60 -5.69 -1.69 4.57
C ASP A 60 -4.97 -0.97 3.44
N LEU A 61 -5.38 -1.25 2.20
CA LEU A 61 -4.71 -0.74 1.01
C LEU A 61 -5.74 -0.21 0.01
N LYS A 62 -5.62 1.06 -0.31
CA LYS A 62 -6.43 1.68 -1.35
C LYS A 62 -5.50 2.20 -2.44
N VAL A 63 -5.68 1.72 -3.64
CA VAL A 63 -4.85 2.09 -4.79
C VAL A 63 -5.75 2.44 -5.97
N LYS A 64 -5.56 3.62 -6.50
CA LYS A 64 -6.16 4.04 -7.76
C LYS A 64 -5.04 4.50 -8.68
N ALA A 65 -4.82 3.76 -9.74
CA ALA A 65 -3.79 4.07 -10.72
C ALA A 65 -4.40 4.19 -12.09
N LYS A 66 -3.98 5.21 -12.83
CA LYS A 66 -4.31 5.39 -14.22
C LYS A 66 -3.02 5.71 -14.96
N GLY A 67 -2.72 4.93 -15.99
CA GLY A 67 -1.49 5.10 -16.73
C GLY A 67 -1.65 4.77 -18.20
N ASP A 68 -0.53 4.82 -18.89
CA ASP A 68 -0.42 4.61 -20.33
C ASP A 68 -0.38 3.12 -20.70
N THR A 69 -1.31 2.34 -20.18
CA THR A 69 -1.36 0.89 -20.38
C THR A 69 -1.48 0.46 -21.83
N HIS A 70 -1.92 1.38 -22.72
CA HIS A 70 -1.97 1.14 -24.16
C HIS A 70 -0.56 1.10 -24.78
N ILE A 71 0.43 1.69 -24.13
CA ILE A 71 1.83 1.64 -24.57
C ILE A 71 2.49 0.38 -24.00
N ASP A 72 2.45 0.25 -22.65
CA ASP A 72 3.08 -0.84 -21.93
C ASP A 72 2.51 -0.84 -20.51
N LEU A 73 2.65 -1.96 -19.80
CA LEU A 73 2.25 -2.06 -18.40
C LEU A 73 3.34 -1.59 -17.44
N HIS A 74 4.54 -1.34 -17.94
CA HIS A 74 5.73 -1.03 -17.15
C HIS A 74 5.59 0.22 -16.29
N HIS A 75 5.20 1.34 -16.90
CA HIS A 75 5.12 2.61 -16.18
C HIS A 75 4.12 2.56 -15.04
N THR A 76 2.93 2.01 -15.30
CA THR A 76 1.89 1.88 -14.27
C THR A 76 2.34 0.98 -13.13
N THR A 77 2.96 -0.17 -13.44
CA THR A 77 3.42 -1.12 -12.44
C THR A 77 4.53 -0.51 -11.57
N GLU A 78 5.53 0.10 -12.20
CA GLU A 78 6.65 0.72 -11.50
C GLU A 78 6.18 1.87 -10.61
N ASP A 79 5.40 2.79 -11.15
CA ASP A 79 4.95 3.96 -10.41
C ASP A 79 4.00 3.59 -9.28
N THR A 80 3.16 2.56 -9.46
CA THR A 80 2.32 2.03 -8.39
C THR A 80 3.18 1.47 -7.25
N GLY A 81 4.21 0.71 -7.57
CA GLY A 81 5.15 0.18 -6.59
C GLY A 81 5.85 1.27 -5.81
N ILE A 82 6.34 2.30 -6.50
CA ILE A 82 6.99 3.45 -5.86
C ILE A 82 6.02 4.16 -4.91
N ALA A 83 4.79 4.42 -5.36
CA ALA A 83 3.79 5.12 -4.55
C ALA A 83 3.40 4.32 -3.31
N ILE A 84 3.25 3.00 -3.43
CA ILE A 84 2.96 2.13 -2.29
C ILE A 84 4.12 2.15 -1.28
N GLY A 85 5.36 2.05 -1.76
CA GLY A 85 6.55 2.13 -0.92
C GLY A 85 6.64 3.45 -0.16
N GLU A 86 6.37 4.56 -0.83
CA GLU A 86 6.34 5.88 -0.20
C GLU A 86 5.23 5.98 0.85
N ALA A 87 4.06 5.43 0.59
CA ALA A 87 2.93 5.43 1.53
C ALA A 87 3.27 4.61 2.77
N LEU A 88 3.88 3.44 2.60
CA LEU A 88 4.33 2.60 3.70
C LEU A 88 5.39 3.31 4.54
N LYS A 89 6.33 4.00 3.91
CA LYS A 89 7.35 4.78 4.61
C LYS A 89 6.72 5.88 5.46
N LYS A 90 5.75 6.59 4.93
CA LYS A 90 5.01 7.61 5.68
C LYS A 90 4.27 7.01 6.87
N ALA A 91 3.61 5.88 6.68
CA ALA A 91 2.87 5.20 7.74
C ALA A 91 3.79 4.69 8.85
N ALA A 92 4.94 4.14 8.49
CA ALA A 92 5.92 3.61 9.44
C ALA A 92 6.70 4.69 10.17
N LYS A 93 6.68 5.92 9.67
CA LYS A 93 7.38 7.07 10.24
C LYS A 93 8.88 6.80 10.41
N LYS A 94 9.37 6.70 11.64
CA LYS A 94 10.79 6.46 11.94
C LYS A 94 11.15 4.98 12.03
N PHE A 95 10.26 4.10 11.68
CA PHE A 95 10.45 2.65 11.76
C PHE A 95 10.75 2.16 13.19
N VAL A 96 10.32 2.91 14.20
CA VAL A 96 10.52 2.52 15.60
C VAL A 96 9.53 1.42 15.95
N GLY A 97 10.04 0.36 16.60
CA GLY A 97 9.22 -0.75 17.06
C GLY A 97 8.86 -1.78 15.98
N ILE A 98 9.40 -1.66 14.78
CA ILE A 98 9.19 -2.67 13.76
C ILE A 98 10.10 -3.88 13.99
N LYS A 99 9.65 -5.06 13.55
CA LYS A 99 10.50 -6.24 13.50
C LYS A 99 11.35 -6.19 12.24
N ARG A 100 12.66 -6.41 12.36
CA ARG A 100 13.58 -6.32 11.23
C ARG A 100 13.60 -7.58 10.37
N TYR A 101 13.19 -8.71 10.95
CA TYR A 101 13.20 -9.99 10.25
C TYR A 101 11.88 -10.70 10.46
N ALA A 102 11.36 -11.26 9.39
CA ALA A 102 10.15 -12.07 9.43
C ALA A 102 10.13 -12.98 8.20
N HIS A 103 9.38 -14.06 8.30
CA HIS A 103 9.02 -14.83 7.11
C HIS A 103 7.55 -15.23 7.24
N ARG A 104 6.90 -15.42 6.11
CA ARG A 104 5.51 -15.88 6.05
C ARG A 104 5.34 -16.79 4.85
N VAL A 105 4.48 -17.74 5.01
CA VAL A 105 4.04 -18.62 3.92
C VAL A 105 2.61 -18.24 3.60
N ILE A 106 2.36 -17.88 2.35
CA ILE A 106 1.05 -17.46 1.88
C ILE A 106 0.58 -18.51 0.89
N PRO A 107 -0.56 -19.17 1.14
CA PRO A 107 -1.08 -20.14 0.18
C PRO A 107 -1.48 -19.40 -1.10
N MET A 108 -1.16 -20.04 -2.23
CA MET A 108 -1.46 -19.49 -3.54
C MET A 108 -1.95 -20.63 -4.42
N ASP A 109 -3.22 -20.55 -4.82
CA ASP A 109 -3.89 -21.54 -5.67
C ASP A 109 -4.32 -21.00 -6.99
#